data_f66a0438b95a63c64e0b1a9b0c9f4ef9
#
_entry.id   f66a0438b95a63c64e0b1a9b0c9f4ef9
#
_cell.length_a   1.000
_cell.length_b   1.000
_cell.length_c   1.000
_cell.angle_alpha   90.00
_cell.angle_beta   90.00
_cell.angle_gamma   90.00
#
_symmetry.space_group_name_H-M   'P 1'
#
loop_
_entity.id
_entity.type
_entity.pdbx_description
1 polymer ?
#
loop_
_entity_poly.entity_id
_entity_poly.type
_entity_poly.pdbx_seq_one_letter_code
_entity_poly.pdbx_strand_id
1 'polypeptide(L)'
;FSMDYLPSSKTTQSNIEYRNFLSEILKNNEVMRNLDYLDYEIINFQPNGFITQNYQFTDQSFCQQEESSQSKFTKTLLRTTILSYLNNQLILNADRASILCGFSEIGFLGEKNDEPIFAVMHLRLPHPPYVFGANGEHVFGSKVQTEEGSFVDEEKYVDTIKFANKKTMEVINTIL
;
A
#
# COMPACT_ATOMS: atom_id res chain seq x y z
N PHE A 1 -15.10 16.29 13.66
CA PHE A 1 -15.37 14.96 13.12
C PHE A 1 -15.85 14.07 14.25
N SER A 2 -17.16 13.79 14.26
CA SER A 2 -17.73 12.83 15.20
C SER A 2 -17.42 11.43 14.69
N MET A 3 -16.83 10.59 15.52
CA MET A 3 -16.57 9.18 15.25
C MET A 3 -17.80 8.29 15.51
N ASP A 4 -18.98 8.89 15.67
CA ASP A 4 -20.23 8.21 16.04
C ASP A 4 -20.77 7.28 14.95
N TYR A 5 -20.16 7.31 13.76
CA TYR A 5 -20.54 6.43 12.63
C TYR A 5 -19.88 5.05 12.67
N LEU A 6 -18.94 4.83 13.58
CA LEU A 6 -18.23 3.55 13.60
C LEU A 6 -19.00 2.54 14.46
N PRO A 7 -19.51 1.42 13.89
CA PRO A 7 -20.18 0.40 14.65
C PRO A 7 -19.23 -0.24 15.68
N SER A 8 -19.66 -0.40 16.92
CA SER A 8 -18.92 -1.10 17.95
C SER A 8 -18.90 -2.60 17.63
N SER A 9 -17.80 -3.14 17.14
CA SER A 9 -17.69 -4.56 16.77
C SER A 9 -17.23 -5.43 17.92
N LYS A 10 -17.93 -6.55 18.15
CA LYS A 10 -17.52 -7.55 19.16
C LYS A 10 -17.40 -8.99 18.63
N THR A 11 -17.54 -9.25 17.31
CA THR A 11 -17.48 -10.60 16.74
C THR A 11 -16.74 -10.64 15.40
N THR A 12 -16.22 -11.81 15.00
CA THR A 12 -15.48 -12.02 13.74
C THR A 12 -16.33 -11.70 12.50
N GLN A 13 -17.62 -11.96 12.54
CA GLN A 13 -18.53 -11.63 11.43
C GLN A 13 -18.71 -10.10 11.31
N SER A 14 -18.74 -9.40 12.42
CA SER A 14 -18.76 -7.93 12.45
C SER A 14 -17.47 -7.30 11.89
N ASN A 15 -16.34 -8.01 11.92
CA ASN A 15 -15.09 -7.51 11.35
C ASN A 15 -15.11 -7.42 9.81
N ILE A 16 -15.80 -8.34 9.14
CA ILE A 16 -15.95 -8.31 7.66
C ILE A 16 -16.92 -7.19 7.28
N GLU A 17 -18.06 -7.11 7.95
CA GLU A 17 -19.05 -6.04 7.72
C GLU A 17 -18.46 -4.67 8.01
N TYR A 18 -17.67 -4.54 9.08
CA TYR A 18 -16.98 -3.32 9.44
C TYR A 18 -15.93 -2.92 8.39
N ARG A 19 -15.15 -3.87 7.88
CA ARG A 19 -14.20 -3.62 6.79
C ARG A 19 -14.88 -3.17 5.51
N ASN A 20 -15.99 -3.80 5.15
CA ASN A 20 -16.77 -3.42 3.98
C ASN A 20 -17.35 -2.01 4.14
N PHE A 21 -17.87 -1.70 5.32
CA PHE A 21 -18.37 -0.37 5.66
C PHE A 21 -17.26 0.69 5.57
N LEU A 22 -16.10 0.44 6.16
CA LEU A 22 -14.95 1.35 6.04
C LEU A 22 -14.49 1.50 4.58
N SER A 23 -14.48 0.43 3.83
CA SER A 23 -14.13 0.46 2.40
C SER A 23 -15.09 1.35 1.60
N GLU A 24 -16.40 1.28 1.87
CA GLU A 24 -17.38 2.13 1.20
C GLU A 24 -17.24 3.62 1.59
N ILE A 25 -16.97 3.91 2.86
CA ILE A 25 -16.68 5.30 3.30
C ILE A 25 -15.43 5.84 2.62
N LEU A 26 -14.37 5.04 2.51
CA LEU A 26 -13.13 5.45 1.86
C LEU A 26 -13.30 5.64 0.35
N LYS A 27 -14.05 4.76 -0.30
CA LYS A 27 -14.36 4.89 -1.73
C LYS A 27 -15.13 6.17 -2.04
N ASN A 28 -16.07 6.55 -1.17
CA ASN A 28 -16.93 7.70 -1.35
C ASN A 28 -16.58 8.82 -0.37
N ASN A 29 -15.32 9.20 -0.39
CA ASN A 29 -14.73 10.16 0.54
C ASN A 29 -15.13 11.60 0.17
N GLU A 30 -15.68 12.34 1.14
CA GLU A 30 -16.08 13.74 0.96
C GLU A 30 -14.91 14.66 0.59
N VAL A 31 -13.70 14.38 1.06
CA VAL A 31 -12.53 15.20 0.71
C VAL A 31 -12.24 15.07 -0.78
N MET A 32 -12.22 13.85 -1.32
CA MET A 32 -11.99 13.63 -2.75
C MET A 32 -13.11 14.19 -3.61
N ARG A 33 -14.37 14.04 -3.17
CA ARG A 33 -15.51 14.66 -3.88
C ARG A 33 -15.40 16.18 -3.96
N ASN A 34 -14.95 16.84 -2.89
CA ASN A 34 -14.77 18.28 -2.87
C ASN A 34 -13.57 18.70 -3.74
N LEU A 35 -12.51 17.90 -3.79
CA LEU A 35 -11.36 18.17 -4.66
C LEU A 35 -11.72 18.00 -6.14
N ASP A 36 -12.46 16.95 -6.48
CA ASP A 36 -13.03 16.73 -7.82
C ASP A 36 -13.93 17.92 -8.25
N TYR A 37 -14.80 18.40 -7.35
CA TYR A 37 -15.63 19.58 -7.60
C TYR A 37 -14.81 20.88 -7.81
N LEU A 38 -13.60 20.95 -7.28
CA LEU A 38 -12.67 22.07 -7.42
C LEU A 38 -11.69 21.88 -8.59
N ASP A 39 -11.97 20.95 -9.49
CA ASP A 39 -11.17 20.63 -10.68
C ASP A 39 -9.72 20.21 -10.35
N TYR A 40 -9.52 19.49 -9.21
CA TYR A 40 -8.24 18.84 -8.92
C TYR A 40 -8.15 17.53 -9.67
N GLU A 41 -7.02 17.27 -10.32
CA GLU A 41 -6.69 15.94 -10.81
C GLU A 41 -6.34 15.04 -9.61
N ILE A 42 -7.10 13.95 -9.42
CA ILE A 42 -6.92 13.03 -8.30
C ILE A 42 -6.14 11.80 -8.76
N ILE A 43 -4.91 11.66 -8.25
CA ILE A 43 -4.00 10.58 -8.61
C ILE A 43 -3.80 9.65 -7.42
N ASN A 44 -4.05 8.36 -7.63
CA ASN A 44 -3.91 7.35 -6.59
C ASN A 44 -2.76 6.37 -6.89
N PHE A 45 -1.76 6.34 -6.01
CA PHE A 45 -0.68 5.36 -6.05
C PHE A 45 -1.03 4.17 -5.17
N GLN A 46 -1.12 2.98 -5.76
CA GLN A 46 -1.63 1.78 -5.10
C GLN A 46 -0.57 0.68 -4.97
N PRO A 47 0.54 0.92 -4.28
CA PRO A 47 1.64 -0.04 -4.28
C PRO A 47 1.37 -1.35 -3.54
N ASN A 48 0.30 -1.51 -2.78
CA ASN A 48 0.13 -2.69 -1.91
C ASN A 48 -1.28 -3.26 -1.78
N GLY A 49 -2.15 -3.05 -2.74
CA GLY A 49 -3.43 -3.77 -2.77
C GLY A 49 -4.32 -3.61 -1.53
N PHE A 50 -4.33 -2.47 -0.88
CA PHE A 50 -5.07 -2.25 0.37
C PHE A 50 -6.42 -1.55 0.15
N ILE A 51 -7.16 -1.31 1.24
CA ILE A 51 -8.51 -0.71 1.28
C ILE A 51 -8.64 0.60 0.47
N THR A 52 -7.51 1.27 0.19
CA THR A 52 -7.42 2.51 -0.59
C THR A 52 -7.41 2.30 -2.11
N GLN A 53 -7.59 1.07 -2.59
CA GLN A 53 -7.43 0.72 -4.02
C GLN A 53 -8.49 1.30 -4.94
N ASN A 54 -9.65 1.66 -4.45
CA ASN A 54 -10.79 2.03 -5.29
C ASN A 54 -11.49 3.29 -4.79
N TYR A 55 -10.78 4.42 -4.79
CA TYR A 55 -11.48 5.70 -4.63
C TYR A 55 -12.33 5.99 -5.86
N GLN A 56 -13.56 6.42 -5.65
CA GLN A 56 -14.54 6.65 -6.72
C GLN A 56 -14.15 7.82 -7.64
N PHE A 57 -13.42 8.79 -7.10
CA PHE A 57 -13.06 10.04 -7.77
C PHE A 57 -11.61 10.06 -8.28
N THR A 58 -11.02 8.90 -8.54
CA THR A 58 -9.64 8.81 -9.03
C THR A 58 -9.61 8.93 -10.55
N ASP A 59 -8.88 9.92 -11.07
CA ASP A 59 -8.64 10.11 -12.49
C ASP A 59 -7.57 9.17 -13.02
N GLN A 60 -6.47 9.03 -12.25
CA GLN A 60 -5.37 8.16 -12.62
C GLN A 60 -4.91 7.28 -11.46
N SER A 61 -4.52 6.06 -11.77
CA SER A 61 -3.97 5.10 -10.80
C SER A 61 -2.66 4.52 -11.30
N PHE A 62 -1.64 4.56 -10.45
CA PHE A 62 -0.30 4.07 -10.75
C PHE A 62 0.14 2.98 -9.80
N CYS A 63 1.10 2.18 -10.25
CA CYS A 63 1.79 1.16 -9.46
C CYS A 63 0.87 0.08 -8.88
N GLN A 64 -0.26 -0.17 -9.54
CA GLN A 64 -1.18 -1.24 -9.14
C GLN A 64 -0.47 -2.59 -9.28
N GLN A 65 -0.59 -3.41 -8.25
CA GLN A 65 -0.27 -4.82 -8.40
C GLN A 65 -1.44 -5.51 -9.11
N GLU A 66 -1.17 -6.15 -10.22
CA GLU A 66 -2.16 -7.03 -10.85
C GLU A 66 -2.57 -8.11 -9.84
N GLU A 67 -3.84 -8.13 -9.48
CA GLU A 67 -4.37 -9.25 -8.73
C GLU A 67 -4.11 -10.52 -9.53
N SER A 68 -3.23 -11.39 -9.01
CA SER A 68 -3.00 -12.67 -9.65
C SER A 68 -4.35 -13.38 -9.77
N SER A 69 -4.79 -13.64 -11.01
CA SER A 69 -6.02 -14.36 -11.34
C SER A 69 -6.00 -15.84 -10.89
N GLN A 70 -5.02 -16.19 -10.04
CA GLN A 70 -4.86 -17.53 -9.49
C GLN A 70 -6.05 -17.93 -8.62
N SER A 71 -6.59 -19.10 -8.89
CA SER A 71 -7.67 -19.66 -8.08
C SER A 71 -7.25 -19.81 -6.61
N LYS A 72 -8.23 -19.80 -5.70
CA LYS A 72 -7.97 -20.06 -4.27
C LYS A 72 -7.24 -21.40 -4.06
N PHE A 73 -7.56 -22.41 -4.89
CA PHE A 73 -6.91 -23.71 -4.85
C PHE A 73 -5.42 -23.61 -5.20
N THR A 74 -5.08 -22.92 -6.29
CA THR A 74 -3.68 -22.72 -6.71
C THR A 74 -2.89 -21.97 -5.64
N LYS A 75 -3.46 -20.90 -5.06
CA LYS A 75 -2.83 -20.17 -3.95
C LYS A 75 -2.55 -21.07 -2.74
N THR A 76 -3.54 -21.90 -2.36
CA THR A 76 -3.38 -22.84 -1.25
C THR A 76 -2.32 -23.90 -1.55
N LEU A 77 -2.34 -24.49 -2.76
CA LEU A 77 -1.37 -25.47 -3.17
C LEU A 77 0.07 -24.91 -3.13
N LEU A 78 0.29 -23.74 -3.69
CA LEU A 78 1.60 -23.08 -3.68
C LEU A 78 2.08 -22.77 -2.24
N ARG A 79 1.18 -22.43 -1.33
CA ARG A 79 1.54 -22.13 0.08
C ARG A 79 1.88 -23.37 0.89
N THR A 80 1.33 -24.53 0.55
CA THR A 80 1.51 -25.78 1.30
C THR A 80 2.58 -26.69 0.73
N THR A 81 3.20 -26.34 -0.39
CA THR A 81 4.21 -27.13 -1.07
C THR A 81 5.63 -26.56 -0.90
N ILE A 82 6.64 -27.31 -1.35
CA ILE A 82 8.03 -26.85 -1.40
C ILE A 82 8.19 -25.56 -2.23
N LEU A 83 7.24 -25.27 -3.13
CA LEU A 83 7.21 -24.05 -3.94
C LEU A 83 6.83 -22.81 -3.13
N SER A 84 6.41 -22.95 -1.86
CA SER A 84 6.02 -21.84 -1.00
C SER A 84 7.14 -20.80 -0.84
N TYR A 85 8.39 -21.25 -0.76
CA TYR A 85 9.53 -20.34 -0.68
C TYR A 85 9.67 -19.48 -1.94
N LEU A 86 9.61 -20.07 -3.12
CA LEU A 86 9.68 -19.33 -4.39
C LEU A 86 8.49 -18.40 -4.57
N ASN A 87 7.29 -18.87 -4.22
CA ASN A 87 6.09 -18.03 -4.29
C ASN A 87 6.18 -16.83 -3.34
N ASN A 88 6.70 -17.02 -2.13
CA ASN A 88 6.91 -15.92 -1.19
C ASN A 88 7.92 -14.90 -1.73
N GLN A 89 9.01 -15.34 -2.35
CA GLN A 89 10.00 -14.44 -2.96
C GLN A 89 9.40 -13.63 -4.11
N LEU A 90 8.55 -14.24 -4.93
CA LEU A 90 7.85 -13.52 -6.00
C LEU A 90 6.91 -12.44 -5.45
N ILE A 91 6.15 -12.74 -4.39
CA ILE A 91 5.28 -11.77 -3.74
C ILE A 91 6.09 -10.61 -3.14
N LEU A 92 7.18 -10.91 -2.42
CA LEU A 92 8.04 -9.88 -1.82
C LEU A 92 8.71 -9.00 -2.88
N ASN A 93 9.10 -9.57 -4.01
CA ASN A 93 9.65 -8.81 -5.13
C ASN A 93 8.60 -7.91 -5.78
N ALA A 94 7.37 -8.38 -5.92
CA ALA A 94 6.27 -7.58 -6.45
C ALA A 94 5.93 -6.41 -5.50
N ASP A 95 5.85 -6.66 -4.19
CA ASP A 95 5.66 -5.61 -3.18
C ASP A 95 6.77 -4.56 -3.25
N ARG A 96 8.02 -5.02 -3.34
CA ARG A 96 9.18 -4.13 -3.46
C ARG A 96 9.12 -3.28 -4.74
N ALA A 97 8.84 -3.89 -5.89
CA ALA A 97 8.76 -3.20 -7.17
C ALA A 97 7.65 -2.14 -7.16
N SER A 98 6.51 -2.46 -6.60
CA SER A 98 5.36 -1.56 -6.49
C SER A 98 5.65 -0.35 -5.58
N ILE A 99 6.33 -0.55 -4.45
CA ILE A 99 6.76 0.54 -3.55
C ILE A 99 7.77 1.47 -4.26
N LEU A 100 8.75 0.89 -4.95
CA LEU A 100 9.73 1.68 -5.71
C LEU A 100 9.08 2.46 -6.86
N CYS A 101 8.11 1.85 -7.55
CA CYS A 101 7.29 2.54 -8.54
C CYS A 101 6.60 3.77 -7.92
N GLY A 102 5.96 3.62 -6.76
CA GLY A 102 5.29 4.74 -6.08
C GLY A 102 6.22 5.91 -5.79
N PHE A 103 7.40 5.65 -5.23
CA PHE A 103 8.40 6.69 -4.98
C PHE A 103 8.95 7.34 -6.26
N SER A 104 9.08 6.56 -7.34
CA SER A 104 9.55 7.08 -8.63
C SER A 104 8.51 7.97 -9.28
N GLU A 105 7.30 7.47 -9.44
CA GLU A 105 6.25 8.16 -10.20
C GLU A 105 5.74 9.42 -9.50
N ILE A 106 5.61 9.41 -8.17
CA ILE A 106 5.11 10.59 -7.44
C ILE A 106 6.07 11.79 -7.57
N GLY A 107 7.36 11.55 -7.71
CA GLY A 107 8.36 12.62 -7.90
C GLY A 107 8.20 13.37 -9.22
N PHE A 108 7.63 12.73 -10.24
CA PHE A 108 7.45 13.33 -11.57
C PHE A 108 6.13 14.08 -11.76
N LEU A 109 5.23 14.07 -10.79
CA LEU A 109 3.92 14.72 -10.93
C LEU A 109 4.02 16.24 -11.10
N GLY A 110 5.01 16.89 -10.47
CA GLY A 110 5.18 18.35 -10.51
C GLY A 110 5.57 18.91 -11.89
N GLU A 111 6.03 18.07 -12.82
CA GLU A 111 6.51 18.50 -14.13
C GLU A 111 5.43 18.55 -15.22
N LYS A 112 4.25 18.01 -14.96
CA LYS A 112 3.32 17.62 -16.06
C LYS A 112 2.07 18.45 -16.21
N ASN A 113 1.60 19.20 -15.23
CA ASN A 113 0.25 19.78 -15.28
C ASN A 113 0.18 21.24 -14.84
N ASP A 114 -0.59 22.02 -15.61
CA ASP A 114 -1.06 23.37 -15.22
C ASP A 114 -2.23 23.30 -14.22
N GLU A 115 -2.84 22.13 -14.05
CA GLU A 115 -3.97 21.91 -13.16
C GLU A 115 -3.49 21.45 -11.76
N PRO A 116 -4.23 21.82 -10.71
CA PRO A 116 -3.88 21.40 -9.36
C PRO A 116 -4.04 19.88 -9.19
N ILE A 117 -3.02 19.21 -8.64
CA ILE A 117 -3.00 17.76 -8.43
C ILE A 117 -3.20 17.43 -6.95
N PHE A 118 -4.04 16.45 -6.67
CA PHE A 118 -4.11 15.78 -5.37
C PHE A 118 -3.64 14.34 -5.49
N ALA A 119 -2.40 14.09 -5.07
CA ALA A 119 -1.80 12.76 -5.11
C ALA A 119 -1.93 12.05 -3.77
N VAL A 120 -2.41 10.81 -3.79
CA VAL A 120 -2.50 9.94 -2.60
C VAL A 120 -1.61 8.73 -2.78
N MET A 121 -0.68 8.52 -1.86
CA MET A 121 0.15 7.32 -1.80
C MET A 121 0.13 6.72 -0.40
N HIS A 122 -0.41 5.50 -0.28
CA HIS A 122 -0.41 4.77 0.98
C HIS A 122 0.61 3.64 0.94
N LEU A 123 1.73 3.82 1.62
CA LEU A 123 2.79 2.83 1.77
C LEU A 123 2.67 2.11 3.10
N ARG A 124 2.80 0.78 3.12
CA ARG A 124 2.86 -0.02 4.35
C ARG A 124 4.25 -0.05 5.00
N LEU A 125 5.10 0.91 4.73
CA LEU A 125 6.39 1.03 5.40
C LEU A 125 6.23 1.74 6.75
N PRO A 126 6.85 1.28 7.81
CA PRO A 126 7.80 0.14 7.93
C PRO A 126 7.13 -1.18 8.39
N HIS A 127 5.88 -1.44 8.05
CA HIS A 127 5.17 -2.66 8.43
C HIS A 127 5.78 -3.90 7.74
N PRO A 128 5.92 -5.05 8.43
CA PRO A 128 6.36 -6.29 7.78
C PRO A 128 5.39 -6.74 6.67
N PRO A 129 5.86 -7.46 5.65
CA PRO A 129 7.21 -8.01 5.52
C PRO A 129 8.26 -6.95 5.14
N TYR A 130 9.45 -7.05 5.76
CA TYR A 130 10.55 -6.12 5.46
C TYR A 130 11.22 -6.49 4.15
N VAL A 131 11.10 -5.64 3.15
CA VAL A 131 11.65 -5.89 1.81
C VAL A 131 12.81 -4.96 1.44
N PHE A 132 13.14 -4.02 2.33
CA PHE A 132 14.22 -3.06 2.16
C PHE A 132 15.17 -3.03 3.36
N GLY A 133 16.46 -3.06 3.08
CA GLY A 133 17.49 -2.61 4.01
C GLY A 133 17.66 -1.09 3.98
N ALA A 134 18.56 -0.55 4.81
CA ALA A 134 18.71 0.88 5.06
C ALA A 134 19.02 1.72 3.81
N ASN A 135 19.73 1.14 2.82
CA ASN A 135 20.06 1.81 1.57
C ASN A 135 19.20 1.34 0.38
N GLY A 136 18.15 0.57 0.66
CA GLY A 136 17.26 0.04 -0.34
C GLY A 136 17.68 -1.31 -0.92
N GLU A 137 18.67 -2.00 -0.34
CA GLU A 137 19.04 -3.35 -0.70
C GLU A 137 17.91 -4.34 -0.42
N HIS A 138 17.90 -5.44 -1.17
CA HIS A 138 16.88 -6.47 -0.99
C HIS A 138 17.11 -7.27 0.30
N VAL A 139 16.07 -7.39 1.13
CA VAL A 139 16.10 -8.19 2.35
C VAL A 139 15.56 -9.59 2.06
N PHE A 140 16.42 -10.59 2.19
CA PHE A 140 16.06 -11.99 2.03
C PHE A 140 15.52 -12.60 3.34
N GLY A 141 14.67 -13.61 3.20
CA GLY A 141 14.18 -14.39 4.34
C GLY A 141 13.12 -13.70 5.20
N SER A 142 12.61 -12.55 4.76
CA SER A 142 11.43 -11.96 5.39
C SER A 142 10.22 -12.88 5.24
N LYS A 143 9.47 -13.11 6.31
CA LYS A 143 8.26 -13.90 6.27
C LYS A 143 7.07 -13.02 5.93
N VAL A 144 6.21 -13.48 5.03
CA VAL A 144 4.97 -12.78 4.65
C VAL A 144 3.95 -12.78 5.80
N GLN A 145 4.02 -13.79 6.68
CA GLN A 145 3.20 -13.86 7.89
C GLN A 145 4.06 -14.27 9.08
N THR A 146 3.94 -13.53 10.16
CA THR A 146 4.39 -13.92 11.49
C THR A 146 3.18 -14.39 12.28
N GLU A 147 3.31 -15.52 12.99
CA GLU A 147 2.34 -15.95 13.98
C GLU A 147 2.25 -14.89 15.09
N GLU A 148 1.07 -14.78 15.72
CA GLU A 148 0.84 -13.81 16.80
C GLU A 148 1.97 -13.84 17.84
N GLY A 149 2.63 -12.70 18.02
CA GLY A 149 3.60 -12.45 19.08
C GLY A 149 5.08 -12.34 18.67
N SER A 150 5.44 -12.58 17.41
CA SER A 150 6.84 -12.50 16.94
C SER A 150 7.06 -11.30 16.01
N PHE A 151 6.83 -10.09 16.51
CA PHE A 151 6.60 -8.98 15.63
C PHE A 151 7.83 -8.18 15.23
N VAL A 152 8.96 -8.29 15.84
CA VAL A 152 9.96 -7.26 15.54
C VAL A 152 11.34 -7.87 15.36
N ASP A 153 11.72 -8.03 14.12
CA ASP A 153 13.12 -7.90 13.75
C ASP A 153 13.42 -6.41 13.81
N GLU A 154 13.88 -5.95 14.97
CA GLU A 154 14.10 -4.52 15.25
C GLU A 154 15.10 -3.90 14.28
N GLU A 155 16.14 -4.62 13.88
CA GLU A 155 17.12 -4.18 12.92
C GLU A 155 16.48 -3.92 11.55
N LYS A 156 15.72 -4.86 11.02
CA LYS A 156 15.02 -4.70 9.74
C LYS A 156 13.95 -3.60 9.78
N TYR A 157 13.28 -3.45 10.92
CA TYR A 157 12.34 -2.36 11.12
C TYR A 157 13.02 -0.99 11.03
N VAL A 158 14.11 -0.81 11.76
CA VAL A 158 14.91 0.43 11.76
C VAL A 158 15.49 0.71 10.38
N ASP A 159 15.99 -0.29 9.69
CA ASP A 159 16.55 -0.14 8.34
C ASP A 159 15.47 0.25 7.33
N THR A 160 14.28 -0.35 7.44
CA THR A 160 13.14 0.03 6.59
C THR A 160 12.70 1.49 6.84
N ILE A 161 12.74 1.98 8.09
CA ILE A 161 12.48 3.39 8.42
C ILE A 161 13.52 4.30 7.77
N LYS A 162 14.81 3.97 7.88
CA LYS A 162 15.89 4.77 7.25
C LYS A 162 15.69 4.88 5.75
N PHE A 163 15.37 3.76 5.09
CA PHE A 163 15.05 3.72 3.67
C PHE A 163 13.84 4.60 3.33
N ALA A 164 12.73 4.43 4.05
CA ALA A 164 11.49 5.18 3.82
C ALA A 164 11.73 6.69 3.95
N ASN A 165 12.40 7.12 5.02
CA ASN A 165 12.73 8.53 5.25
C ASN A 165 13.62 9.10 4.14
N LYS A 166 14.66 8.35 3.72
CA LYS A 166 15.54 8.75 2.63
C LYS A 166 14.76 8.94 1.34
N LYS A 167 13.91 7.99 0.96
CA LYS A 167 13.08 8.06 -0.25
C LYS A 167 12.06 9.20 -0.20
N THR A 168 11.43 9.41 0.95
CA THR A 168 10.50 10.54 1.13
C THR A 168 11.22 11.89 0.93
N MET A 169 12.42 12.05 1.48
CA MET A 169 13.20 13.26 1.29
C MET A 169 13.65 13.45 -0.16
N GLU A 170 14.02 12.37 -0.87
CA GLU A 170 14.33 12.42 -2.30
C GLU A 170 13.12 12.93 -3.10
N VAL A 171 11.92 12.39 -2.85
CA VAL A 171 10.67 12.83 -3.50
C VAL A 171 10.37 14.30 -3.21
N ILE A 172 10.45 14.73 -1.96
CA ILE A 172 10.20 16.12 -1.57
C ILE A 172 11.15 17.06 -2.32
N ASN A 173 12.45 16.72 -2.39
CA ASN A 173 13.45 17.54 -3.08
C ASN A 173 13.26 17.55 -4.62
N THR A 174 12.54 16.58 -5.17
CA THR A 174 12.23 16.54 -6.61
C THR A 174 10.99 17.40 -6.93
N ILE A 175 10.03 17.49 -6.00
CA ILE A 175 8.78 18.26 -6.19
C ILE A 175 8.98 19.75 -5.93
N LEU A 176 9.89 20.12 -5.00
CA LEU A 176 10.21 21.53 -4.65
C LEU A 176 11.22 22.17 -5.58
#